data_53970e883c725e071fea5430a6127a98
#
_entry.id   53970e883c725e071fea5430a6127a98
#
_cell.length_a   1.000
_cell.length_b   1.000
_cell.length_c   1.000
_cell.angle_alpha   90.00
_cell.angle_beta   90.00
_cell.angle_gamma   90.00
#
_symmetry.space_group_name_H-M   'P 1'
#
loop_
_entity.id
_entity.type
_entity.pdbx_description
1 polymer ?
#
loop_
_entity_poly.entity_id
_entity_poly.type
_entity_poly.pdbx_seq_one_letter_code
_entity_poly.pdbx_strand_id
1 'polypeptide(L)'
;HNYYFGMRYDVEFTIGDYVGPLNYSFTGDDDLWVILDGKKVVVDLGGIHTAVTGTTDLWKDLKLNPTSLTEEQRSQKHTLTILYMERGGYASNCNMEFTLPSAEIVEVTKPKYSFTIHKESTDGKSLAGAEFKLTKDNETTSTTLTTASNGYATFLNLAAGSYTLEETQAPSGYEKLMDATGNPIQWTVTVNEQGEVTVKQKGSDTEVGKDVWDNYLICNPKVAQLPAPD
;
A
#
# COMPACT_ATOMS: atom_id res chain seq x y z
N HIS A 1 9.69 -14.07 -19.57
CA HIS A 1 10.33 -12.78 -19.29
C HIS A 1 9.25 -11.70 -19.19
N ASN A 2 9.36 -10.80 -18.22
CA ASN A 2 8.50 -9.65 -18.10
C ASN A 2 9.23 -8.46 -18.75
N TYR A 3 8.69 -7.95 -19.85
CA TYR A 3 9.23 -6.80 -20.57
C TYR A 3 8.49 -5.50 -20.28
N TYR A 4 7.54 -5.55 -19.35
CA TYR A 4 6.78 -4.38 -18.91
C TYR A 4 6.80 -4.34 -17.40
N PHE A 5 7.63 -3.47 -16.84
CA PHE A 5 7.68 -3.29 -15.39
C PHE A 5 8.12 -1.87 -15.03
N GLY A 6 7.67 -1.43 -13.87
CA GLY A 6 8.15 -0.21 -13.22
C GLY A 6 9.03 -0.56 -12.04
N MET A 7 10.05 0.25 -11.79
CA MET A 7 10.96 0.11 -10.67
C MET A 7 11.12 1.46 -9.98
N ARG A 8 11.10 1.46 -8.66
CA ARG A 8 11.46 2.62 -7.84
C ARG A 8 12.54 2.23 -6.87
N TYR A 9 13.59 3.05 -6.80
CA TYR A 9 14.60 3.01 -5.76
C TYR A 9 14.70 4.36 -5.08
N ASP A 10 14.77 4.35 -3.76
CA ASP A 10 15.14 5.51 -2.97
C ASP A 10 16.51 5.22 -2.33
N VAL A 11 17.47 6.09 -2.58
CA VAL A 11 18.82 6.01 -2.03
C VAL A 11 19.03 7.21 -1.14
N GLU A 12 19.20 7.00 0.17
CA GLU A 12 19.61 8.05 1.10
C GLU A 12 21.12 8.13 1.19
N PHE A 13 21.63 9.34 1.28
CA PHE A 13 23.06 9.59 1.50
C PHE A 13 23.30 10.86 2.32
N THR A 14 24.46 10.92 2.96
CA THR A 14 25.01 12.13 3.60
C THR A 14 26.36 12.41 2.98
N ILE A 15 26.75 13.68 2.93
CA ILE A 15 28.03 14.08 2.33
C ILE A 15 29.19 13.82 3.27
N GLY A 16 29.07 14.15 4.56
CA GLY A 16 30.14 14.05 5.53
C GLY A 16 31.35 14.88 5.11
N ASP A 17 32.54 14.29 5.20
CA ASP A 17 33.81 14.90 4.80
C ASP A 17 34.19 14.61 3.35
N TYR A 18 33.29 14.05 2.56
CA TYR A 18 33.55 13.71 1.17
C TYR A 18 33.68 14.97 0.29
N VAL A 19 34.72 14.99 -0.54
CA VAL A 19 35.03 16.11 -1.45
C VAL A 19 35.27 15.64 -2.89
N GLY A 20 35.08 14.35 -3.15
CA GLY A 20 35.24 13.76 -4.47
C GLY A 20 34.07 14.02 -5.41
N PRO A 21 34.03 13.40 -6.59
CA PRO A 21 32.89 13.50 -7.51
C PRO A 21 31.60 13.01 -6.86
N LEU A 22 30.52 13.78 -6.99
CA LEU A 22 29.21 13.42 -6.49
C LEU A 22 28.24 13.34 -7.68
N ASN A 23 28.30 12.21 -8.40
CA ASN A 23 27.67 12.06 -9.69
C ASN A 23 26.67 10.91 -9.69
N TYR A 24 25.67 11.05 -10.55
CA TYR A 24 24.82 9.96 -11.00
C TYR A 24 24.87 9.89 -12.52
N SER A 25 24.91 8.68 -13.07
CA SER A 25 24.87 8.38 -14.49
C SER A 25 23.95 7.20 -14.75
N PHE A 26 23.17 7.32 -15.79
CA PHE A 26 22.35 6.24 -16.33
C PHE A 26 22.64 6.08 -17.80
N THR A 27 22.76 4.84 -18.26
CA THR A 27 22.77 4.50 -19.69
C THR A 27 21.78 3.37 -19.91
N GLY A 28 20.79 3.63 -20.72
CA GLY A 28 19.72 2.65 -21.00
C GLY A 28 18.68 3.17 -21.97
N ASP A 29 17.67 2.36 -22.19
CA ASP A 29 16.49 2.62 -23.00
C ASP A 29 15.26 2.73 -22.07
N ASP A 30 14.14 3.23 -22.64
CA ASP A 30 12.87 3.55 -21.97
C ASP A 30 12.95 4.65 -20.90
N ASP A 31 11.91 4.78 -20.07
CA ASP A 31 11.75 5.94 -19.21
C ASP A 31 12.62 5.89 -17.95
N LEU A 32 13.31 6.98 -17.67
CA LEU A 32 13.99 7.19 -16.39
C LEU A 32 13.77 8.61 -15.88
N TRP A 33 13.42 8.73 -14.61
CA TRP A 33 13.50 9.99 -13.86
C TRP A 33 14.32 9.79 -12.59
N VAL A 34 15.22 10.74 -12.33
CA VAL A 34 15.93 10.83 -11.05
C VAL A 34 15.53 12.12 -10.36
N ILE A 35 15.03 12.00 -9.15
CA ILE A 35 14.48 13.11 -8.37
C ILE A 35 15.32 13.29 -7.11
N LEU A 36 15.87 14.47 -6.92
CA LEU A 36 16.64 14.84 -5.74
C LEU A 36 15.72 15.46 -4.69
N ASP A 37 15.79 14.95 -3.45
CA ASP A 37 15.07 15.42 -2.27
C ASP A 37 13.55 15.56 -2.49
N GLY A 38 12.98 14.71 -3.35
CA GLY A 38 11.56 14.71 -3.69
C GLY A 38 11.06 15.97 -4.39
N LYS A 39 11.95 16.86 -4.86
CA LYS A 39 11.60 18.17 -5.38
C LYS A 39 12.15 18.49 -6.76
N LYS A 40 13.36 18.06 -7.06
CA LYS A 40 14.07 18.45 -8.29
C LYS A 40 14.34 17.23 -9.15
N VAL A 41 13.78 17.21 -10.37
CA VAL A 41 14.18 16.24 -11.40
C VAL A 41 15.57 16.64 -11.87
N VAL A 42 16.54 15.76 -11.67
CA VAL A 42 17.95 15.98 -12.02
C VAL A 42 18.39 15.18 -13.25
N VAL A 43 17.66 14.08 -13.56
CA VAL A 43 17.75 13.38 -14.84
C VAL A 43 16.33 13.12 -15.33
N ASP A 44 16.05 13.45 -16.58
CA ASP A 44 14.77 13.23 -17.24
C ASP A 44 15.04 12.61 -18.62
N LEU A 45 14.74 11.31 -18.72
CA LEU A 45 14.83 10.53 -19.95
C LEU A 45 13.48 9.85 -20.16
N GLY A 46 12.41 10.66 -20.31
CA GLY A 46 11.06 10.16 -20.56
C GLY A 46 10.86 9.79 -22.04
N GLY A 47 10.22 8.66 -22.27
CA GLY A 47 9.85 8.20 -23.60
C GLY A 47 10.52 6.89 -24.03
N ILE A 48 9.98 6.26 -25.08
CA ILE A 48 10.59 5.11 -25.71
C ILE A 48 11.71 5.61 -26.63
N HIS A 49 12.93 5.21 -26.37
CA HIS A 49 14.12 5.60 -27.12
C HIS A 49 15.16 4.49 -27.15
N THR A 50 16.10 4.58 -28.07
CA THR A 50 17.32 3.75 -28.03
C THR A 50 18.16 4.13 -26.82
N ALA A 51 19.09 3.25 -26.41
CA ALA A 51 19.93 3.52 -25.27
C ALA A 51 20.58 4.92 -25.33
N VAL A 52 20.32 5.74 -24.33
CA VAL A 52 20.89 7.08 -24.13
C VAL A 52 21.53 7.18 -22.77
N THR A 53 22.42 8.16 -22.60
CA THR A 53 23.07 8.42 -21.32
C THR A 53 22.57 9.72 -20.73
N GLY A 54 22.06 9.67 -19.48
CA GLY A 54 21.74 10.81 -18.66
C GLY A 54 22.70 10.89 -17.49
N THR A 55 23.24 12.08 -17.22
CA THR A 55 24.17 12.32 -16.09
C THR A 55 23.79 13.56 -15.31
N THR A 56 24.12 13.56 -14.02
CA THR A 56 24.02 14.77 -13.21
C THR A 56 25.20 14.89 -12.26
N ASP A 57 25.57 16.12 -11.96
CA ASP A 57 26.53 16.53 -10.93
C ASP A 57 25.75 17.07 -9.72
N LEU A 58 25.64 16.24 -8.70
CA LEU A 58 24.82 16.55 -7.52
C LEU A 58 25.39 17.72 -6.70
N TRP A 59 26.69 18.03 -6.79
CA TRP A 59 27.21 19.26 -6.18
C TRP A 59 26.51 20.51 -6.74
N LYS A 60 26.32 20.55 -8.05
CA LYS A 60 25.60 21.65 -8.72
C LYS A 60 24.12 21.62 -8.38
N ASP A 61 23.51 20.44 -8.36
CA ASP A 61 22.08 20.29 -8.10
C ASP A 61 21.70 20.71 -6.69
N LEU A 62 22.53 20.36 -5.71
CA LEU A 62 22.41 20.75 -4.31
C LEU A 62 22.86 22.20 -4.05
N LYS A 63 23.53 22.84 -5.03
CA LYS A 63 24.15 24.17 -4.89
C LYS A 63 25.19 24.21 -3.76
N LEU A 64 25.95 23.15 -3.59
CA LEU A 64 26.98 23.01 -2.57
C LEU A 64 28.37 23.12 -3.18
N ASN A 65 29.31 23.65 -2.39
CA ASN A 65 30.74 23.71 -2.76
C ASN A 65 31.49 22.70 -1.86
N PRO A 66 32.13 21.66 -2.45
CA PRO A 66 32.81 20.61 -1.67
C PRO A 66 33.92 21.13 -0.74
N THR A 67 34.51 22.27 -1.06
CA THR A 67 35.63 22.83 -0.29
C THR A 67 35.18 23.77 0.86
N SER A 68 33.88 24.07 0.98
CA SER A 68 33.37 25.05 1.96
C SER A 68 32.01 24.63 2.57
N LEU A 69 31.85 23.36 2.90
CA LEU A 69 30.62 22.85 3.53
C LEU A 69 30.57 23.22 5.01
N THR A 70 29.37 23.62 5.47
CA THR A 70 29.06 23.73 6.90
C THR A 70 28.79 22.34 7.51
N GLU A 71 28.87 22.20 8.84
CA GLU A 71 28.57 20.97 9.53
C GLU A 71 27.12 20.49 9.29
N GLU A 72 26.19 21.44 9.21
CA GLU A 72 24.79 21.16 8.87
C GLU A 72 24.66 20.53 7.46
N GLN A 73 25.35 21.11 6.47
CA GLN A 73 25.36 20.59 5.10
C GLN A 73 26.02 19.21 5.00
N ARG A 74 27.05 18.96 5.84
CA ARG A 74 27.72 17.63 5.90
C ARG A 74 26.81 16.54 6.45
N SER A 75 26.05 16.87 7.48
CA SER A 75 25.17 15.92 8.18
C SER A 75 23.77 15.82 7.58
N GLN A 76 23.42 16.71 6.65
CA GLN A 76 22.11 16.67 6.00
C GLN A 76 21.92 15.41 5.20
N LYS A 77 20.79 14.73 5.42
CA LYS A 77 20.35 13.61 4.60
C LYS A 77 19.75 14.10 3.30
N HIS A 78 20.19 13.49 2.22
CA HIS A 78 19.65 13.68 0.87
C HIS A 78 19.08 12.38 0.35
N THR A 79 18.10 12.48 -0.54
CA THR A 79 17.45 11.30 -1.14
C THR A 79 17.48 11.44 -2.66
N LEU A 80 17.96 10.40 -3.35
CA LEU A 80 17.71 10.19 -4.77
C LEU A 80 16.58 9.19 -4.94
N THR A 81 15.47 9.61 -5.53
CA THR A 81 14.41 8.74 -5.99
C THR A 81 14.64 8.45 -7.46
N ILE A 82 14.83 7.19 -7.79
CA ILE A 82 15.03 6.70 -9.15
C ILE A 82 13.76 5.98 -9.58
N LEU A 83 13.13 6.48 -10.62
CA LEU A 83 11.95 5.89 -11.24
C LEU A 83 12.36 5.41 -12.63
N TYR A 84 12.26 4.12 -12.86
CA TYR A 84 12.53 3.47 -14.12
C TYR A 84 11.30 2.71 -14.61
N MET A 85 11.00 2.79 -15.90
CA MET A 85 9.92 2.03 -16.49
C MET A 85 10.40 1.38 -17.79
N GLU A 86 10.35 0.06 -17.83
CA GLU A 86 10.57 -0.76 -19.02
C GLU A 86 9.24 -0.95 -19.74
N ARG A 87 9.16 -0.53 -21.01
CA ARG A 87 7.93 -0.60 -21.82
C ARG A 87 8.00 -1.60 -22.96
N GLY A 88 8.94 -2.49 -22.88
CA GLY A 88 8.98 -3.65 -23.73
C GLY A 88 9.83 -3.54 -24.98
N GLY A 89 10.20 -4.65 -25.46
CA GLY A 89 11.06 -4.90 -26.59
C GLY A 89 11.83 -6.19 -26.39
N TYR A 90 12.70 -6.46 -27.31
CA TYR A 90 13.55 -7.66 -27.25
C TYR A 90 14.90 -7.41 -26.58
N ALA A 91 15.21 -6.16 -26.26
CA ALA A 91 16.44 -5.77 -25.59
C ALA A 91 16.11 -4.67 -24.56
N SER A 92 16.53 -4.87 -23.32
CA SER A 92 16.46 -3.89 -22.25
C SER A 92 17.86 -3.59 -21.77
N ASN A 93 18.23 -2.32 -21.70
CA ASN A 93 19.50 -1.84 -21.22
C ASN A 93 19.27 -0.92 -20.03
N CYS A 94 19.80 -1.27 -18.88
CA CYS A 94 19.73 -0.47 -17.67
C CYS A 94 21.07 -0.55 -16.95
N ASN A 95 21.91 0.45 -17.11
CA ASN A 95 23.15 0.62 -16.36
C ASN A 95 23.09 1.90 -15.55
N MET A 96 23.23 1.77 -14.23
CA MET A 96 23.23 2.89 -13.29
C MET A 96 24.57 2.92 -12.55
N GLU A 97 25.21 4.09 -12.56
CA GLU A 97 26.44 4.32 -11.81
C GLU A 97 26.27 5.58 -10.96
N PHE A 98 26.66 5.51 -9.72
CA PHE A 98 26.65 6.66 -8.84
C PHE A 98 27.83 6.62 -7.88
N THR A 99 28.31 7.83 -7.56
CA THR A 99 29.33 8.03 -6.54
C THR A 99 28.67 8.81 -5.40
N LEU A 100 28.17 8.09 -4.41
CA LEU A 100 27.50 8.64 -3.23
C LEU A 100 28.19 8.15 -1.97
N PRO A 101 28.73 9.05 -1.13
CA PRO A 101 29.28 8.66 0.16
C PRO A 101 28.13 8.21 1.08
N SER A 102 28.40 7.21 1.93
CA SER A 102 27.45 6.69 2.92
C SER A 102 26.05 6.41 2.36
N ALA A 103 25.96 5.84 1.13
CA ALA A 103 24.69 5.55 0.49
C ALA A 103 24.02 4.32 1.10
N GLU A 104 22.75 4.43 1.42
CA GLU A 104 21.90 3.34 1.87
C GLU A 104 20.66 3.25 0.97
N ILE A 105 20.30 2.03 0.56
CA ILE A 105 19.04 1.79 -0.14
C ILE A 105 17.93 1.78 0.89
N VAL A 106 16.96 2.68 0.74
CA VAL A 106 15.79 2.76 1.60
C VAL A 106 14.70 1.85 1.04
N GLU A 107 14.18 0.97 1.88
CA GLU A 107 13.02 0.16 1.50
C GLU A 107 11.82 1.07 1.26
N VAL A 108 11.29 1.06 0.04
CA VAL A 108 10.06 1.78 -0.28
C VAL A 108 8.90 1.06 0.39
N THR A 109 8.38 1.64 1.47
CA THR A 109 7.18 1.11 2.12
C THR A 109 6.00 1.26 1.18
N LYS A 110 5.38 0.12 0.82
CA LYS A 110 4.14 0.14 0.04
C LYS A 110 3.05 0.90 0.81
N PRO A 111 2.17 1.64 0.12
CA PRO A 111 1.04 2.29 0.75
C PRO A 111 0.25 1.32 1.62
N LYS A 112 -0.28 1.83 2.72
CA LYS A 112 -1.16 1.10 3.62
C LYS A 112 -2.54 1.72 3.57
N TYR A 113 -3.55 0.87 3.51
CA TYR A 113 -4.94 1.24 3.34
C TYR A 113 -5.79 0.80 4.53
N SER A 114 -7.06 1.17 4.52
CA SER A 114 -8.00 0.78 5.58
C SER A 114 -9.42 0.68 5.03
N PHE A 115 -10.26 -0.10 5.71
CA PHE A 115 -11.70 -0.08 5.50
C PHE A 115 -12.43 -0.31 6.82
N THR A 116 -13.68 0.11 6.85
CA THR A 116 -14.53 0.01 8.04
C THR A 116 -15.74 -0.86 7.77
N ILE A 117 -16.05 -1.72 8.72
CA ILE A 117 -17.31 -2.47 8.80
C ILE A 117 -18.24 -1.71 9.73
N HIS A 118 -19.49 -1.53 9.30
CA HIS A 118 -20.59 -1.14 10.14
C HIS A 118 -21.49 -2.37 10.39
N LYS A 119 -21.57 -2.78 11.63
CA LYS A 119 -22.39 -3.91 12.07
C LYS A 119 -23.74 -3.44 12.54
N GLU A 120 -24.80 -3.94 11.90
CA GLU A 120 -26.18 -3.62 12.25
C GLU A 120 -27.03 -4.89 12.43
N SER A 121 -28.18 -4.71 13.05
CA SER A 121 -29.28 -5.66 12.98
C SER A 121 -30.09 -5.44 11.70
N THR A 122 -30.91 -6.41 11.32
CA THR A 122 -31.82 -6.30 10.17
C THR A 122 -32.86 -5.17 10.29
N ASP A 123 -33.07 -4.64 11.50
CA ASP A 123 -33.92 -3.48 11.77
C ASP A 123 -33.15 -2.13 11.91
N GLY A 124 -31.86 -2.11 11.49
CA GLY A 124 -31.05 -0.90 11.37
C GLY A 124 -30.45 -0.40 12.68
N LYS A 125 -30.31 -1.26 13.69
CA LYS A 125 -29.66 -0.89 14.96
C LYS A 125 -28.19 -1.27 14.91
N SER A 126 -27.27 -0.33 15.18
CA SER A 126 -25.84 -0.60 15.32
C SER A 126 -25.55 -1.60 16.44
N LEU A 127 -24.68 -2.57 16.19
CA LEU A 127 -24.40 -3.70 17.06
C LEU A 127 -22.93 -3.74 17.51
N ALA A 128 -22.72 -3.66 18.82
CA ALA A 128 -21.44 -3.89 19.46
C ALA A 128 -21.18 -5.38 19.68
N GLY A 129 -19.91 -5.76 19.78
CA GLY A 129 -19.50 -7.11 20.22
C GLY A 129 -19.49 -8.17 19.12
N ALA A 130 -19.69 -7.82 17.86
CA ALA A 130 -19.38 -8.71 16.76
C ALA A 130 -17.86 -8.84 16.59
N GLU A 131 -17.34 -10.04 16.48
CA GLU A 131 -15.93 -10.27 16.21
C GLU A 131 -15.72 -10.64 14.74
N PHE A 132 -14.81 -9.93 14.08
CA PHE A 132 -14.40 -10.14 12.70
C PHE A 132 -12.93 -10.49 12.60
N LYS A 133 -12.62 -11.53 11.86
CA LYS A 133 -11.27 -11.96 11.53
C LYS A 133 -10.98 -11.69 10.05
N LEU A 134 -9.91 -10.95 9.78
CA LEU A 134 -9.41 -10.68 8.44
C LEU A 134 -8.08 -11.42 8.25
N THR A 135 -8.00 -12.28 7.24
CA THR A 135 -6.80 -13.03 6.89
C THR A 135 -6.40 -12.70 5.46
N LYS A 136 -5.15 -12.30 5.25
CA LYS A 136 -4.64 -12.09 3.89
C LYS A 136 -4.46 -13.42 3.18
N ASP A 137 -4.87 -13.50 1.93
CA ASP A 137 -4.76 -14.73 1.17
C ASP A 137 -3.30 -15.14 1.01
N ASN A 138 -3.04 -16.45 1.12
CA ASN A 138 -1.72 -17.07 1.14
C ASN A 138 -0.83 -16.69 2.34
N GLU A 139 -1.38 -16.05 3.38
CA GLU A 139 -0.70 -15.81 4.64
C GLU A 139 -1.41 -16.54 5.80
N THR A 140 -0.67 -16.83 6.87
CA THR A 140 -1.22 -17.46 8.08
C THR A 140 -1.59 -16.44 9.15
N THR A 141 -1.10 -15.21 9.01
CA THR A 141 -1.38 -14.12 9.94
C THR A 141 -2.76 -13.51 9.70
N SER A 142 -3.48 -13.23 10.77
CA SER A 142 -4.80 -12.61 10.72
C SER A 142 -4.92 -11.49 11.72
N THR A 143 -5.79 -10.52 11.44
CA THR A 143 -6.19 -9.48 12.38
C THR A 143 -7.63 -9.73 12.82
N THR A 144 -7.87 -9.73 14.13
CA THR A 144 -9.20 -9.88 14.70
C THR A 144 -9.61 -8.57 15.38
N LEU A 145 -10.81 -8.09 15.09
CA LEU A 145 -11.39 -6.88 15.66
C LEU A 145 -12.81 -7.14 16.15
N THR A 146 -13.17 -6.45 17.22
CA THR A 146 -14.54 -6.47 17.76
C THR A 146 -15.21 -5.12 17.49
N THR A 147 -16.47 -5.12 17.06
CA THR A 147 -17.24 -3.89 16.84
C THR A 147 -17.46 -3.14 18.16
N ALA A 148 -17.14 -1.84 18.13
CA ALA A 148 -17.30 -0.93 19.26
C ALA A 148 -18.79 -0.66 19.57
N SER A 149 -19.06 0.13 20.62
CA SER A 149 -20.43 0.47 21.05
C SER A 149 -21.29 1.15 19.97
N ASN A 150 -20.66 1.76 18.99
CA ASN A 150 -21.31 2.37 17.82
C ASN A 150 -21.48 1.42 16.62
N GLY A 151 -21.09 0.14 16.75
CA GLY A 151 -21.21 -0.87 15.70
C GLY A 151 -20.06 -0.91 14.69
N TYR A 152 -19.01 -0.09 14.84
CA TYR A 152 -17.92 -0.02 13.85
C TYR A 152 -16.70 -0.82 14.24
N ALA A 153 -16.03 -1.39 13.23
CA ALA A 153 -14.69 -1.97 13.31
C ALA A 153 -13.88 -1.55 12.08
N THR A 154 -12.70 -0.96 12.30
CA THR A 154 -11.84 -0.45 11.22
C THR A 154 -10.56 -1.25 11.13
N PHE A 155 -10.36 -1.94 10.00
CA PHE A 155 -9.10 -2.60 9.66
C PHE A 155 -8.13 -1.59 9.09
N LEU A 156 -6.95 -1.48 9.69
CA LEU A 156 -5.90 -0.52 9.36
C LEU A 156 -4.66 -1.21 8.80
N ASN A 157 -3.80 -0.44 8.15
CA ASN A 157 -2.47 -0.87 7.70
C ASN A 157 -2.49 -2.03 6.69
N LEU A 158 -3.52 -2.11 5.86
CA LEU A 158 -3.67 -3.15 4.85
C LEU A 158 -2.78 -2.84 3.64
N ALA A 159 -2.04 -3.83 3.16
CA ALA A 159 -1.39 -3.76 1.86
C ALA A 159 -2.41 -4.05 0.74
N ALA A 160 -2.11 -3.62 -0.48
CA ALA A 160 -2.87 -4.10 -1.64
C ALA A 160 -2.83 -5.63 -1.71
N GLY A 161 -3.95 -6.24 -2.10
CA GLY A 161 -4.10 -7.69 -2.18
C GLY A 161 -5.52 -8.17 -1.88
N SER A 162 -5.67 -9.47 -1.79
CA SER A 162 -6.92 -10.14 -1.47
C SER A 162 -6.88 -10.69 -0.04
N TYR A 163 -8.03 -10.63 0.63
CA TYR A 163 -8.22 -11.05 2.01
C TYR A 163 -9.52 -11.81 2.15
N THR A 164 -9.57 -12.74 3.09
CA THR A 164 -10.80 -13.39 3.55
C THR A 164 -11.23 -12.77 4.88
N LEU A 165 -12.45 -12.24 4.92
CA LEU A 165 -13.12 -11.72 6.12
C LEU A 165 -14.15 -12.74 6.60
N GLU A 166 -14.21 -12.96 7.91
CA GLU A 166 -15.18 -13.86 8.56
C GLU A 166 -15.68 -13.23 9.85
N GLU A 167 -17.00 -13.30 10.11
CA GLU A 167 -17.56 -13.04 11.43
C GLU A 167 -17.31 -14.28 12.29
N THR A 168 -16.38 -14.22 13.23
CA THR A 168 -16.06 -15.33 14.13
C THR A 168 -17.04 -15.43 15.28
N GLN A 169 -17.58 -14.28 15.74
CA GLN A 169 -18.59 -14.20 16.79
C GLN A 169 -19.66 -13.18 16.43
N ALA A 170 -20.94 -13.60 16.50
CA ALA A 170 -22.08 -12.67 16.37
C ALA A 170 -22.28 -11.85 17.65
N PRO A 171 -22.89 -10.65 17.57
CA PRO A 171 -23.29 -9.90 18.74
C PRO A 171 -24.26 -10.68 19.65
N SER A 172 -24.21 -10.42 20.96
CA SER A 172 -25.12 -11.07 21.91
C SER A 172 -26.60 -10.85 21.53
N GLY A 173 -27.36 -11.93 21.42
CA GLY A 173 -28.78 -11.90 21.04
C GLY A 173 -29.04 -11.89 19.53
N TYR A 174 -27.99 -12.07 18.73
CA TYR A 174 -28.08 -12.12 17.27
C TYR A 174 -27.49 -13.44 16.74
N GLU A 175 -28.01 -13.88 15.60
CA GLU A 175 -27.55 -15.11 14.95
C GLU A 175 -26.34 -14.83 14.08
N LYS A 176 -25.37 -15.74 14.09
CA LYS A 176 -24.24 -15.71 13.15
C LYS A 176 -24.76 -15.93 11.73
N LEU A 177 -24.18 -15.21 10.77
CA LEU A 177 -24.53 -15.34 9.36
C LEU A 177 -24.06 -16.68 8.80
N MET A 178 -24.99 -17.45 8.27
CA MET A 178 -24.75 -18.75 7.64
C MET A 178 -25.22 -18.72 6.19
N ASP A 179 -24.54 -19.48 5.34
CA ASP A 179 -25.00 -19.72 3.98
C ASP A 179 -26.13 -20.77 3.94
N ALA A 180 -26.69 -21.02 2.76
CA ALA A 180 -27.78 -22.00 2.58
C ALA A 180 -27.39 -23.45 2.92
N THR A 181 -26.09 -23.73 3.08
CA THR A 181 -25.59 -25.08 3.45
C THR A 181 -25.21 -25.15 4.93
N GLY A 182 -25.41 -24.07 5.70
CA GLY A 182 -25.13 -24.02 7.14
C GLY A 182 -23.65 -23.70 7.47
N ASN A 183 -22.86 -23.25 6.51
CA ASN A 183 -21.51 -22.78 6.78
C ASN A 183 -21.50 -21.27 7.10
N PRO A 184 -20.55 -20.80 7.94
CA PRO A 184 -20.37 -19.37 8.17
C PRO A 184 -20.12 -18.61 6.86
N ILE A 185 -20.84 -17.51 6.67
CA ILE A 185 -20.59 -16.62 5.52
C ILE A 185 -19.21 -16.04 5.65
N GLN A 186 -18.45 -16.06 4.55
CA GLN A 186 -17.18 -15.39 4.39
C GLN A 186 -17.30 -14.35 3.29
N TRP A 187 -16.46 -13.33 3.36
CA TRP A 187 -16.35 -12.29 2.34
C TRP A 187 -14.92 -12.24 1.79
N THR A 188 -14.82 -12.00 0.49
CA THR A 188 -13.56 -11.61 -0.14
C THR A 188 -13.43 -10.10 -0.08
N VAL A 189 -12.36 -9.61 0.52
CA VAL A 189 -11.98 -8.20 0.55
C VAL A 189 -10.81 -8.00 -0.38
N THR A 190 -10.98 -7.16 -1.40
CA THR A 190 -9.90 -6.81 -2.34
C THR A 190 -9.50 -5.36 -2.12
N VAL A 191 -8.21 -5.13 -1.93
CA VAL A 191 -7.59 -3.81 -1.83
C VAL A 191 -6.69 -3.64 -3.05
N ASN A 192 -6.97 -2.68 -3.91
CA ASN A 192 -6.13 -2.42 -5.08
C ASN A 192 -4.95 -1.48 -4.74
N GLU A 193 -4.03 -1.29 -5.69
CA GLU A 193 -2.84 -0.43 -5.51
C GLU A 193 -3.19 1.07 -5.38
N GLN A 194 -4.41 1.48 -5.73
CA GLN A 194 -4.94 2.83 -5.57
C GLN A 194 -5.64 3.05 -4.22
N GLY A 195 -5.81 1.97 -3.43
CA GLY A 195 -6.47 2.01 -2.12
C GLY A 195 -7.99 1.83 -2.18
N GLU A 196 -8.53 1.53 -3.34
CA GLU A 196 -9.94 1.18 -3.44
C GLU A 196 -10.17 -0.20 -2.83
N VAL A 197 -11.19 -0.30 -1.99
CA VAL A 197 -11.58 -1.54 -1.32
C VAL A 197 -12.92 -2.01 -1.86
N THR A 198 -13.04 -3.31 -2.14
CA THR A 198 -14.31 -3.96 -2.44
C THR A 198 -14.50 -5.14 -1.50
N VAL A 199 -15.72 -5.33 -1.01
CA VAL A 199 -16.10 -6.46 -0.15
C VAL A 199 -17.24 -7.21 -0.82
N LYS A 200 -17.04 -8.47 -1.16
CA LYS A 200 -18.03 -9.34 -1.79
C LYS A 200 -18.24 -10.61 -0.97
N GLN A 201 -19.45 -11.12 -0.93
CA GLN A 201 -19.64 -12.44 -0.35
C GLN A 201 -18.84 -13.48 -1.14
N LYS A 202 -18.12 -14.34 -0.45
CA LYS A 202 -17.26 -15.35 -1.07
C LYS A 202 -18.10 -16.33 -1.92
N GLY A 203 -17.66 -16.51 -3.17
CA GLY A 203 -18.40 -17.32 -4.13
C GLY A 203 -19.57 -16.60 -4.82
N SER A 204 -19.71 -15.28 -4.62
CA SER A 204 -20.72 -14.43 -5.27
C SER A 204 -20.08 -13.19 -5.84
N ASP A 205 -20.66 -12.65 -6.93
CA ASP A 205 -20.28 -11.35 -7.47
C ASP A 205 -20.99 -10.17 -6.77
N THR A 206 -21.87 -10.46 -5.82
CA THR A 206 -22.64 -9.45 -5.10
C THR A 206 -21.73 -8.72 -4.11
N GLU A 207 -21.59 -7.41 -4.30
CA GLU A 207 -20.88 -6.53 -3.39
C GLU A 207 -21.71 -6.26 -2.13
N VAL A 208 -21.06 -6.21 -0.98
CA VAL A 208 -21.68 -5.82 0.29
C VAL A 208 -22.11 -4.34 0.21
N GLY A 209 -23.34 -4.06 0.59
CA GLY A 209 -23.85 -2.69 0.63
C GLY A 209 -23.06 -1.82 1.61
N LYS A 210 -23.18 -0.49 1.45
CA LYS A 210 -22.52 0.49 2.30
C LYS A 210 -23.55 1.37 3.01
N ASP A 211 -23.19 1.87 4.19
CA ASP A 211 -23.94 2.90 4.89
C ASP A 211 -23.74 4.29 4.25
N VAL A 212 -24.39 5.31 4.79
CA VAL A 212 -24.31 6.69 4.30
C VAL A 212 -22.91 7.33 4.45
N TRP A 213 -22.01 6.69 5.19
CA TRP A 213 -20.65 7.11 5.44
C TRP A 213 -19.62 6.28 4.68
N ASP A 214 -20.07 5.49 3.70
CA ASP A 214 -19.25 4.62 2.84
C ASP A 214 -18.60 3.42 3.58
N ASN A 215 -19.13 3.00 4.73
CA ASN A 215 -18.67 1.81 5.45
C ASN A 215 -19.45 0.57 5.03
N TYR A 216 -18.80 -0.57 4.98
CA TYR A 216 -19.41 -1.84 4.56
C TYR A 216 -20.41 -2.35 5.60
N LEU A 217 -21.66 -2.49 5.20
CA LEU A 217 -22.78 -2.80 6.07
C LEU A 217 -23.01 -4.32 6.13
N ILE A 218 -22.83 -4.91 7.31
CA ILE A 218 -23.09 -6.32 7.59
C ILE A 218 -24.17 -6.45 8.65
N CYS A 219 -25.32 -7.05 8.29
CA CYS A 219 -26.49 -7.14 9.15
C CYS A 219 -26.72 -8.55 9.66
N ASN A 220 -26.97 -8.72 10.99
CA ASN A 220 -27.36 -9.98 11.60
C ASN A 220 -28.85 -9.96 12.01
N PRO A 221 -29.58 -11.09 11.82
CA PRO A 221 -30.92 -11.24 12.35
C PRO A 221 -30.85 -11.46 13.88
N LYS A 222 -31.90 -11.03 14.57
CA LYS A 222 -32.09 -11.38 15.98
C LYS A 222 -32.35 -12.86 16.16
N VAL A 223 -31.89 -13.42 17.26
CA VAL A 223 -32.28 -14.77 17.69
C VAL A 223 -33.80 -14.78 17.89
N ALA A 224 -34.47 -15.72 17.26
CA ALA A 224 -35.90 -15.91 17.42
C ALA A 224 -36.22 -16.22 18.90
N GLN A 225 -37.02 -15.36 19.54
CA GLN A 225 -37.54 -15.68 20.87
C GLN A 225 -38.66 -16.71 20.73
N LEU A 226 -38.50 -17.86 21.39
CA LEU A 226 -39.60 -18.78 21.55
C LEU A 226 -40.69 -18.08 22.39
N PRO A 227 -41.98 -18.26 22.04
CA PRO A 227 -43.06 -17.73 22.90
C PRO A 227 -42.91 -18.36 24.29
N ALA A 228 -43.18 -17.54 25.33
CA ALA A 228 -43.20 -18.04 26.69
C ALA A 228 -44.20 -19.25 26.76
N PRO A 229 -43.90 -20.33 27.47
CA PRO A 229 -44.85 -21.36 27.69
C PRO A 229 -46.02 -20.80 28.47
N ASP A 230 -47.26 -21.12 28.00
CA ASP A 230 -48.52 -20.77 28.66
C ASP A 230 -48.65 -21.43 30.04
#